data_bab18e8c4d3f85fda778a747fecad5c8
#
_entry.id   bab18e8c4d3f85fda778a747fecad5c8
#
_cell.length_a   1.000
_cell.length_b   1.000
_cell.length_c   1.000
_cell.angle_alpha   90.00
_cell.angle_beta   90.00
_cell.angle_gamma   90.00
#
_symmetry.space_group_name_H-M   'P 1'
#
loop_
_entity.id
_entity.type
_entity.pdbx_description
1 polymer ?
#
loop_
_entity_poly.entity_id
_entity_poly.type
_entity_poly.pdbx_seq_one_letter_code
_entity_poly.pdbx_strand_id
1 'polypeptide(L)'
;ILPERVREVDAIQYIIDQINPAKVVTPPEEVHIEGGDVMLWNDYIFIGTYKGSDYKDYITARTNAAGVQFIKDLFPHKKVKEFDLIKSKIEARDNALHLDCCFQPVGENKAIIYKRGFREEADYLFLVKLFGEENLFHITRKEMYHMNSNVFSIDTNVVVSEQQFTRLNKWLKKNDFIVEKIPYAEIAKQEGLLRCSTLPLIRG
;
A
#
# COMPACT_ATOMS: atom_id res chain seq x y z
N ILE A 1 -0.50 -12.43 -12.41
CA ILE A 1 0.21 -11.35 -13.13
C ILE A 1 -0.39 -11.24 -14.52
N LEU A 2 -0.60 -10.02 -15.03
CA LEU A 2 -1.03 -9.80 -16.41
C LEU A 2 0.03 -10.34 -17.37
N PRO A 3 -0.35 -10.98 -18.49
CA PRO A 3 0.61 -11.56 -19.42
C PRO A 3 1.67 -10.57 -19.92
N GLU A 4 1.28 -9.32 -20.14
CA GLU A 4 2.17 -8.21 -20.55
C GLU A 4 3.15 -7.77 -19.45
N ARG A 5 2.88 -8.12 -18.20
CA ARG A 5 3.69 -7.74 -17.03
C ARG A 5 4.58 -8.87 -16.50
N VAL A 6 4.52 -10.05 -17.09
CA VAL A 6 5.29 -11.23 -16.61
C VAL A 6 6.79 -10.95 -16.53
N ARG A 7 7.31 -10.12 -17.43
CA ARG A 7 8.74 -9.78 -17.47
C ARG A 7 9.16 -8.61 -16.58
N GLU A 8 8.25 -8.02 -15.81
CA GLU A 8 8.62 -6.90 -14.92
C GLU A 8 9.62 -7.35 -13.84
N VAL A 9 9.51 -8.60 -13.39
CA VAL A 9 10.46 -9.17 -12.42
C VAL A 9 11.87 -9.29 -13.03
N ASP A 10 11.96 -9.63 -14.33
CA ASP A 10 13.25 -9.76 -15.02
C ASP A 10 14.03 -8.44 -14.98
N ALA A 11 13.32 -7.30 -15.02
CA ALA A 11 13.94 -5.98 -15.02
C ALA A 11 14.70 -5.66 -13.71
N ILE A 12 14.35 -6.31 -12.61
CA ILE A 12 15.01 -6.12 -11.29
C ILE A 12 15.84 -7.34 -10.88
N GLN A 13 15.94 -8.37 -11.72
CA GLN A 13 16.61 -9.62 -11.39
C GLN A 13 18.07 -9.38 -10.95
N TYR A 14 18.77 -8.48 -11.63
CA TYR A 14 20.17 -8.13 -11.29
C TYR A 14 20.33 -7.56 -9.87
N ILE A 15 19.29 -6.98 -9.28
CA ILE A 15 19.27 -6.53 -7.88
C ILE A 15 18.97 -7.70 -6.96
N ILE A 16 18.01 -8.55 -7.33
CA ILE A 16 17.63 -9.74 -6.56
C ILE A 16 18.84 -10.68 -6.42
N ASP A 17 19.62 -10.85 -7.47
CA ASP A 17 20.82 -11.68 -7.50
C ASP A 17 21.93 -11.22 -6.52
N GLN A 18 21.87 -9.96 -6.05
CA GLN A 18 22.77 -9.42 -5.04
C GLN A 18 22.29 -9.66 -3.61
N ILE A 19 21.04 -10.11 -3.43
CA ILE A 19 20.46 -10.42 -2.13
C ILE A 19 20.90 -11.83 -1.72
N ASN A 20 21.22 -12.04 -0.45
CA ASN A 20 21.49 -13.39 0.05
C ASN A 20 20.32 -14.32 -0.31
N PRO A 21 20.55 -15.41 -1.05
CA PRO A 21 19.49 -16.32 -1.51
C PRO A 21 18.59 -16.85 -0.38
N ALA A 22 19.11 -17.00 0.84
CA ALA A 22 18.31 -17.39 2.00
C ALA A 22 17.25 -16.36 2.42
N LYS A 23 17.33 -15.14 1.89
CA LYS A 23 16.34 -14.06 2.13
C LYS A 23 15.39 -13.84 0.94
N VAL A 24 15.55 -14.61 -0.12
CA VAL A 24 14.69 -14.55 -1.31
C VAL A 24 13.74 -15.73 -1.26
N VAL A 25 12.45 -15.46 -1.26
CA VAL A 25 11.40 -16.48 -1.21
C VAL A 25 10.56 -16.39 -2.47
N THR A 26 10.47 -17.50 -3.21
CA THR A 26 9.57 -17.62 -4.35
C THR A 26 8.30 -18.33 -3.89
N PRO A 27 7.15 -17.67 -3.93
CA PRO A 27 5.89 -18.29 -3.54
C PRO A 27 5.45 -19.34 -4.56
N PRO A 28 4.63 -20.34 -4.16
CA PRO A 28 3.96 -21.27 -5.08
C PRO A 28 3.04 -20.54 -6.08
N GLU A 29 2.70 -21.20 -7.19
CA GLU A 29 1.94 -20.59 -8.29
C GLU A 29 0.55 -20.08 -7.87
N GLU A 30 -0.12 -20.77 -6.96
CA GLU A 30 -1.44 -20.39 -6.42
C GLU A 30 -1.40 -19.18 -5.50
N VAL A 31 -0.23 -18.77 -5.02
CA VAL A 31 -0.03 -17.63 -4.13
C VAL A 31 0.12 -16.36 -4.94
N HIS A 32 -0.84 -15.47 -4.81
CA HIS A 32 -0.79 -14.15 -5.44
C HIS A 32 -0.69 -13.07 -4.37
N ILE A 33 0.36 -12.25 -4.47
CA ILE A 33 0.64 -11.14 -3.57
C ILE A 33 1.13 -9.96 -4.41
N GLU A 34 0.52 -8.81 -4.23
CA GLU A 34 0.93 -7.57 -4.89
C GLU A 34 1.53 -6.60 -3.86
N GLY A 35 2.65 -5.97 -4.20
CA GLY A 35 3.41 -5.13 -3.27
C GLY A 35 2.63 -3.93 -2.74
N GLY A 36 1.72 -3.37 -3.54
CA GLY A 36 0.83 -2.28 -3.10
C GLY A 36 -0.16 -2.67 -2.00
N ASP A 37 -0.43 -3.97 -1.85
CA ASP A 37 -1.30 -4.50 -0.81
C ASP A 37 -0.59 -4.82 0.50
N VAL A 38 0.74 -4.89 0.53
CA VAL A 38 1.49 -5.32 1.73
C VAL A 38 2.18 -4.13 2.39
N MET A 39 1.87 -3.88 3.66
CA MET A 39 2.46 -2.80 4.44
C MET A 39 2.97 -3.29 5.78
N LEU A 40 4.21 -2.93 6.08
CA LEU A 40 4.84 -3.20 7.36
C LEU A 40 4.65 -2.01 8.29
N TRP A 41 4.24 -2.26 9.53
CA TRP A 41 4.20 -1.25 10.58
C TRP A 41 4.32 -1.90 11.96
N ASN A 42 5.40 -1.63 12.65
CA ASN A 42 5.71 -2.24 13.95
C ASN A 42 5.58 -3.77 13.91
N ASP A 43 4.75 -4.36 14.77
CA ASP A 43 4.47 -5.80 14.79
C ASP A 43 3.44 -6.27 13.75
N TYR A 44 2.88 -5.35 12.98
CA TYR A 44 1.85 -5.67 12.01
C TYR A 44 2.39 -5.84 10.59
N ILE A 45 1.77 -6.76 9.86
CA ILE A 45 1.76 -6.78 8.40
C ILE A 45 0.30 -6.58 7.99
N PHE A 46 0.01 -5.45 7.37
CA PHE A 46 -1.29 -5.14 6.80
C PHE A 46 -1.36 -5.65 5.37
N ILE A 47 -2.46 -6.33 5.01
CA ILE A 47 -2.63 -6.88 3.66
C ILE A 47 -4.00 -6.48 3.13
N GLY A 48 -3.99 -5.79 1.97
CA GLY A 48 -5.20 -5.52 1.21
C GLY A 48 -5.64 -6.73 0.39
N THR A 49 -6.93 -7.02 0.38
CA THR A 49 -7.54 -8.08 -0.42
C THR A 49 -8.87 -7.63 -0.99
N TYR A 50 -9.51 -8.48 -1.77
CA TYR A 50 -10.89 -8.31 -2.20
C TYR A 50 -11.65 -9.63 -2.08
N LYS A 51 -12.74 -9.62 -1.31
CA LYS A 51 -13.56 -10.81 -1.01
C LYS A 51 -14.93 -10.82 -1.71
N GLY A 52 -15.11 -9.95 -2.73
CA GLY A 52 -16.32 -9.93 -3.51
C GLY A 52 -16.52 -11.22 -4.32
N SER A 53 -17.79 -11.58 -4.57
CA SER A 53 -18.15 -12.76 -5.38
C SER A 53 -17.64 -12.68 -6.81
N ASP A 54 -17.40 -11.47 -7.30
CA ASP A 54 -16.87 -11.15 -8.63
C ASP A 54 -15.32 -11.00 -8.64
N TYR A 55 -14.62 -11.50 -7.62
CA TYR A 55 -13.15 -11.47 -7.54
C TYR A 55 -12.47 -11.98 -8.83
N LYS A 56 -13.04 -13.02 -9.44
CA LYS A 56 -12.48 -13.62 -10.66
C LYS A 56 -12.53 -12.70 -11.88
N ASP A 57 -13.39 -11.69 -11.85
CA ASP A 57 -13.55 -10.73 -12.94
C ASP A 57 -12.50 -9.63 -12.92
N TYR A 58 -11.73 -9.49 -11.82
CA TYR A 58 -10.64 -8.53 -11.71
C TYR A 58 -9.33 -9.17 -12.19
N ILE A 59 -8.66 -8.52 -13.13
CA ILE A 59 -7.41 -9.00 -13.72
C ILE A 59 -6.20 -8.46 -12.95
N THR A 60 -6.37 -7.33 -12.27
CA THR A 60 -5.32 -6.65 -11.48
C THR A 60 -5.70 -6.60 -10.00
N ALA A 61 -4.73 -6.24 -9.16
CA ALA A 61 -4.94 -6.08 -7.71
C ALA A 61 -5.52 -7.37 -7.07
N ARG A 62 -4.83 -8.47 -7.26
CA ARG A 62 -5.33 -9.82 -6.99
C ARG A 62 -4.57 -10.53 -5.89
N THR A 63 -4.21 -9.81 -4.83
CA THR A 63 -3.76 -10.49 -3.61
C THR A 63 -4.89 -11.39 -3.10
N ASN A 64 -4.62 -12.69 -3.00
CA ASN A 64 -5.62 -13.70 -2.68
C ASN A 64 -5.45 -14.28 -1.26
N ALA A 65 -6.42 -15.10 -0.84
CA ALA A 65 -6.40 -15.73 0.48
C ALA A 65 -5.17 -16.64 0.69
N ALA A 66 -4.71 -17.33 -0.37
CA ALA A 66 -3.48 -18.12 -0.33
C ALA A 66 -2.26 -17.23 -0.05
N GLY A 67 -2.21 -16.02 -0.65
CA GLY A 67 -1.19 -15.03 -0.39
C GLY A 67 -1.18 -14.55 1.06
N VAL A 68 -2.35 -14.27 1.62
CA VAL A 68 -2.48 -13.90 3.05
C VAL A 68 -1.98 -15.01 3.95
N GLN A 69 -2.37 -16.27 3.68
CA GLN A 69 -1.93 -17.41 4.48
C GLN A 69 -0.42 -17.62 4.36
N PHE A 70 0.12 -17.53 3.16
CA PHE A 70 1.56 -17.64 2.92
C PHE A 70 2.37 -16.61 3.74
N ILE A 71 1.93 -15.35 3.80
CA ILE A 71 2.57 -14.31 4.62
C ILE A 71 2.46 -14.65 6.12
N LYS A 72 1.33 -15.18 6.59
CA LYS A 72 1.17 -15.60 7.99
C LYS A 72 2.15 -16.71 8.36
N ASP A 73 2.31 -17.68 7.48
CA ASP A 73 3.21 -18.82 7.69
C ASP A 73 4.68 -18.40 7.65
N LEU A 74 5.01 -17.47 6.73
CA LEU A 74 6.38 -16.94 6.58
C LEU A 74 6.80 -16.05 7.76
N PHE A 75 5.85 -15.32 8.37
CA PHE A 75 6.08 -14.38 9.47
C PHE A 75 5.23 -14.70 10.70
N PRO A 76 5.37 -15.89 11.35
CA PRO A 76 4.49 -16.33 12.44
C PRO A 76 4.59 -15.45 13.69
N HIS A 77 5.65 -14.66 13.83
CA HIS A 77 5.83 -13.71 14.93
C HIS A 77 5.19 -12.33 14.67
N LYS A 78 4.67 -12.07 13.45
CA LYS A 78 3.97 -10.82 13.11
C LYS A 78 2.46 -10.97 13.21
N LYS A 79 1.79 -9.87 13.51
CA LYS A 79 0.33 -9.77 13.51
C LYS A 79 -0.14 -9.43 12.10
N VAL A 80 -0.56 -10.43 11.32
CA VAL A 80 -1.09 -10.20 9.97
C VAL A 80 -2.56 -9.79 10.06
N LYS A 81 -2.87 -8.56 9.63
CA LYS A 81 -4.24 -8.04 9.53
C LYS A 81 -4.61 -7.84 8.07
N GLU A 82 -5.64 -8.56 7.64
CA GLU A 82 -6.24 -8.47 6.31
C GLU A 82 -7.33 -7.41 6.29
N PHE A 83 -7.41 -6.65 5.19
CA PHE A 83 -8.44 -5.65 4.91
C PHE A 83 -9.15 -5.97 3.60
N ASP A 84 -10.48 -5.98 3.62
CA ASP A 84 -11.30 -6.12 2.42
C ASP A 84 -11.52 -4.75 1.77
N LEU A 85 -10.96 -4.55 0.58
CA LEU A 85 -10.94 -3.27 -0.10
C LEU A 85 -12.15 -3.10 -1.03
N ILE A 86 -12.60 -1.86 -1.19
CA ILE A 86 -13.63 -1.54 -2.17
C ILE A 86 -13.06 -1.64 -3.59
N LYS A 87 -13.81 -2.27 -4.48
CA LYS A 87 -13.48 -2.35 -5.91
C LYS A 87 -14.64 -1.79 -6.74
N SER A 88 -14.33 -1.18 -7.86
CA SER A 88 -15.31 -0.72 -8.84
C SER A 88 -14.77 -0.86 -10.25
N LYS A 89 -15.59 -1.41 -11.14
CA LYS A 89 -15.31 -1.48 -12.59
C LYS A 89 -15.91 -0.30 -13.36
N ILE A 90 -16.75 0.49 -12.68
CA ILE A 90 -17.56 1.54 -13.32
C ILE A 90 -17.02 2.92 -12.99
N GLU A 91 -16.56 3.13 -11.75
CA GLU A 91 -16.12 4.42 -11.25
C GLU A 91 -14.74 4.30 -10.59
N ALA A 92 -13.71 4.75 -11.31
CA ALA A 92 -12.31 4.66 -10.84
C ALA A 92 -12.07 5.38 -9.49
N ARG A 93 -12.88 6.42 -9.18
CA ARG A 93 -12.80 7.14 -7.90
C ARG A 93 -13.33 6.36 -6.71
N ASP A 94 -13.97 5.22 -6.96
CA ASP A 94 -14.49 4.31 -5.92
C ASP A 94 -13.76 2.95 -5.98
N ASN A 95 -12.63 2.90 -6.66
CA ASN A 95 -11.79 1.71 -6.78
C ASN A 95 -10.48 1.88 -6.00
N ALA A 96 -10.32 1.18 -4.89
CA ALA A 96 -9.02 1.03 -4.23
C ALA A 96 -8.28 -0.13 -4.89
N LEU A 97 -7.42 0.18 -5.86
CA LEU A 97 -6.66 -0.82 -6.61
C LEU A 97 -5.85 -1.72 -5.66
N HIS A 98 -5.09 -1.08 -4.76
CA HIS A 98 -4.35 -1.73 -3.68
C HIS A 98 -4.59 -1.02 -2.34
N LEU A 99 -4.06 -1.57 -1.26
CA LEU A 99 -4.15 -0.96 0.07
C LEU A 99 -3.50 0.42 0.10
N ASP A 100 -2.39 0.63 -0.60
CA ASP A 100 -1.67 1.91 -0.67
C ASP A 100 -2.44 3.02 -1.40
N CYS A 101 -3.54 2.71 -2.07
CA CYS A 101 -4.45 3.70 -2.62
C CYS A 101 -5.33 4.37 -1.55
N CYS A 102 -5.58 3.69 -0.43
CA CYS A 102 -6.51 4.17 0.60
C CYS A 102 -5.94 4.19 2.02
N PHE A 103 -4.76 3.64 2.23
CA PHE A 103 -4.12 3.60 3.54
C PHE A 103 -2.60 3.62 3.40
N GLN A 104 -1.91 4.39 4.26
CA GLN A 104 -0.45 4.40 4.37
C GLN A 104 -0.02 4.80 5.77
N PRO A 105 0.63 3.93 6.54
CA PRO A 105 1.32 4.33 7.76
C PRO A 105 2.48 5.29 7.43
N VAL A 106 2.68 6.30 8.26
CA VAL A 106 3.81 7.23 8.18
C VAL A 106 4.38 7.48 9.57
N GLY A 107 5.69 7.43 9.67
CA GLY A 107 6.37 7.52 10.95
C GLY A 107 6.00 6.38 11.90
N GLU A 108 6.12 6.64 13.20
CA GLU A 108 5.91 5.62 14.23
C GLU A 108 4.44 5.36 14.54
N ASN A 109 3.59 6.40 14.49
CA ASN A 109 2.23 6.33 15.03
C ASN A 109 1.16 7.07 14.22
N LYS A 110 1.47 7.51 12.99
CA LYS A 110 0.51 8.24 12.15
C LYS A 110 0.17 7.46 10.89
N ALA A 111 -0.98 7.79 10.29
CA ALA A 111 -1.35 7.20 9.02
C ALA A 111 -2.21 8.14 8.17
N ILE A 112 -2.14 7.95 6.86
CA ILE A 112 -3.03 8.53 5.87
C ILE A 112 -4.11 7.50 5.57
N ILE A 113 -5.39 7.89 5.58
CA ILE A 113 -6.48 6.95 5.44
C ILE A 113 -7.67 7.53 4.64
N TYR A 114 -8.27 6.68 3.80
CA TYR A 114 -9.55 6.92 3.16
C TYR A 114 -10.59 5.93 3.68
N LYS A 115 -11.52 6.40 4.55
CA LYS A 115 -12.54 5.56 5.20
C LYS A 115 -13.29 4.66 4.20
N ARG A 116 -13.71 5.20 3.06
CA ARG A 116 -14.52 4.49 2.06
C ARG A 116 -13.72 3.55 1.16
N GLY A 117 -12.41 3.40 1.40
CA GLY A 117 -11.57 2.41 0.72
C GLY A 117 -11.75 0.99 1.25
N PHE A 118 -12.40 0.85 2.41
CA PHE A 118 -12.67 -0.44 3.05
C PHE A 118 -14.13 -0.83 2.83
N ARG A 119 -14.39 -2.09 2.51
CA ARG A 119 -15.76 -2.61 2.36
C ARG A 119 -16.47 -2.74 3.70
N GLU A 120 -15.75 -3.17 4.71
CA GLU A 120 -16.26 -3.36 6.07
C GLU A 120 -15.87 -2.17 6.95
N GLU A 121 -16.85 -1.53 7.60
CA GLU A 121 -16.57 -0.44 8.54
C GLU A 121 -15.69 -0.89 9.71
N ALA A 122 -15.77 -2.16 10.10
CA ALA A 122 -14.94 -2.75 11.13
C ALA A 122 -13.43 -2.66 10.82
N ASP A 123 -13.05 -2.74 9.55
CA ASP A 123 -11.67 -2.61 9.10
C ASP A 123 -11.14 -1.19 9.29
N TYR A 124 -11.96 -0.20 8.93
CA TYR A 124 -11.65 1.20 9.20
C TYR A 124 -11.54 1.48 10.71
N LEU A 125 -12.53 1.02 11.50
CA LEU A 125 -12.56 1.23 12.96
C LEU A 125 -11.38 0.54 13.66
N PHE A 126 -10.91 -0.59 13.14
CA PHE A 126 -9.69 -1.22 13.64
C PHE A 126 -8.49 -0.26 13.53
N LEU A 127 -8.32 0.41 12.39
CA LEU A 127 -7.23 1.36 12.17
C LEU A 127 -7.40 2.62 13.05
N VAL A 128 -8.62 3.13 13.19
CA VAL A 128 -8.91 4.24 14.11
C VAL A 128 -8.51 3.88 15.55
N LYS A 129 -8.87 2.68 16.02
CA LYS A 129 -8.49 2.21 17.35
C LYS A 129 -6.98 2.03 17.52
N LEU A 130 -6.31 1.59 16.46
CA LEU A 130 -4.87 1.29 16.48
C LEU A 130 -4.00 2.55 16.50
N PHE A 131 -4.35 3.54 15.67
CA PHE A 131 -3.56 4.76 15.51
C PHE A 131 -4.03 5.91 16.38
N GLY A 132 -5.31 5.94 16.79
CA GLY A 132 -5.98 7.12 17.35
C GLY A 132 -6.46 8.08 16.27
N GLU A 133 -7.67 8.60 16.39
CA GLU A 133 -8.29 9.51 15.40
C GLU A 133 -7.42 10.76 15.14
N GLU A 134 -6.78 11.27 16.17
CA GLU A 134 -5.91 12.45 16.12
C GLU A 134 -4.63 12.24 15.30
N ASN A 135 -4.23 10.99 15.09
CA ASN A 135 -3.05 10.60 14.33
C ASN A 135 -3.37 10.21 12.87
N LEU A 136 -4.64 10.30 12.48
CA LEU A 136 -5.09 9.95 11.14
C LEU A 136 -5.27 11.19 10.26
N PHE A 137 -4.71 11.14 9.07
CA PHE A 137 -4.99 12.11 8.02
C PHE A 137 -6.04 11.54 7.07
N HIS A 138 -7.27 12.02 7.20
CA HIS A 138 -8.37 11.59 6.34
C HIS A 138 -8.28 12.27 4.98
N ILE A 139 -8.07 11.49 3.94
CA ILE A 139 -8.14 11.97 2.55
C ILE A 139 -9.56 11.91 2.01
N THR A 140 -9.88 12.85 1.13
CA THR A 140 -11.15 12.92 0.42
C THR A 140 -11.17 11.93 -0.75
N ARG A 141 -12.36 11.67 -1.32
CA ARG A 141 -12.51 10.85 -2.53
C ARG A 141 -11.65 11.36 -3.70
N LYS A 142 -11.55 12.69 -3.86
CA LYS A 142 -10.70 13.30 -4.88
C LYS A 142 -9.22 13.06 -4.60
N GLU A 143 -8.79 13.20 -3.36
CA GLU A 143 -7.39 12.97 -2.97
C GLU A 143 -7.01 11.50 -3.09
N MET A 144 -7.93 10.57 -2.75
CA MET A 144 -7.70 9.15 -2.98
C MET A 144 -7.51 8.84 -4.47
N TYR A 145 -8.36 9.37 -5.33
CA TYR A 145 -8.21 9.21 -6.78
C TYR A 145 -6.89 9.78 -7.32
N HIS A 146 -6.36 10.86 -6.71
CA HIS A 146 -5.04 11.41 -7.03
C HIS A 146 -3.91 10.75 -6.23
N MET A 147 -4.17 9.61 -5.58
CA MET A 147 -3.18 8.78 -4.89
C MET A 147 -2.45 9.49 -3.74
N ASN A 148 -3.14 10.36 -3.00
CA ASN A 148 -2.51 11.11 -1.90
C ASN A 148 -1.99 10.23 -0.76
N SER A 149 -2.44 8.99 -0.61
CA SER A 149 -1.88 8.02 0.33
C SER A 149 -0.59 7.36 -0.16
N ASN A 150 -0.31 7.42 -1.46
CA ASN A 150 0.82 6.73 -2.08
C ASN A 150 2.14 7.53 -1.96
N VAL A 151 2.46 7.95 -0.74
CA VAL A 151 3.72 8.59 -0.37
C VAL A 151 4.80 7.55 -0.07
N PHE A 152 6.05 7.97 -0.04
CA PHE A 152 7.16 7.09 0.29
C PHE A 152 7.93 7.61 1.51
N SER A 153 7.92 6.84 2.60
CA SER A 153 8.73 7.14 3.78
C SER A 153 10.15 6.63 3.56
N ILE A 154 11.11 7.54 3.57
CA ILE A 154 12.55 7.21 3.55
C ILE A 154 12.97 6.74 4.94
N ASP A 155 12.50 7.46 5.96
CA ASP A 155 12.80 7.23 7.36
C ASP A 155 11.56 7.48 8.22
N THR A 156 11.66 7.29 9.52
CA THR A 156 10.57 7.50 10.48
C THR A 156 10.04 8.94 10.48
N ASN A 157 10.88 9.91 10.14
CA ASN A 157 10.52 11.33 10.10
C ASN A 157 10.66 11.98 8.71
N VAL A 158 11.04 11.24 7.65
CA VAL A 158 11.26 11.76 6.29
C VAL A 158 10.29 11.11 5.32
N VAL A 159 9.47 11.93 4.68
CA VAL A 159 8.45 11.49 3.72
C VAL A 159 8.62 12.20 2.39
N VAL A 160 8.78 11.44 1.32
CA VAL A 160 8.69 11.93 -0.06
C VAL A 160 7.22 11.99 -0.45
N SER A 161 6.79 13.14 -0.95
CA SER A 161 5.39 13.41 -1.30
C SER A 161 5.30 14.22 -2.59
N GLU A 162 4.21 14.04 -3.33
CA GLU A 162 3.91 14.85 -4.50
C GLU A 162 3.72 16.33 -4.08
N GLN A 163 4.38 17.24 -4.82
CA GLN A 163 4.37 18.67 -4.48
C GLN A 163 2.97 19.29 -4.43
N GLN A 164 2.02 18.79 -5.24
CA GLN A 164 0.65 19.28 -5.33
C GLN A 164 -0.25 18.83 -4.17
N PHE A 165 0.18 17.90 -3.33
CA PHE A 165 -0.59 17.42 -2.18
C PHE A 165 -0.56 18.43 -1.02
N THR A 166 -1.03 19.65 -1.29
CA THR A 166 -0.85 20.80 -0.41
C THR A 166 -1.40 20.57 1.00
N ARG A 167 -2.58 19.98 1.14
CA ARG A 167 -3.22 19.69 2.43
C ARG A 167 -2.46 18.63 3.22
N LEU A 168 -2.07 17.54 2.55
CA LEU A 168 -1.27 16.47 3.15
C LEU A 168 0.11 16.98 3.56
N ASN A 169 0.81 17.68 2.65
CA ASN A 169 2.15 18.21 2.92
C ASN A 169 2.17 19.19 4.09
N LYS A 170 1.09 19.99 4.27
CA LYS A 170 0.92 20.86 5.43
C LYS A 170 0.72 20.06 6.71
N TRP A 171 -0.10 18.99 6.67
CA TRP A 171 -0.34 18.13 7.83
C TRP A 171 0.93 17.38 8.24
N LEU A 172 1.67 16.81 7.29
CA LEU A 172 2.95 16.15 7.56
C LEU A 172 3.92 17.10 8.28
N LYS A 173 4.11 18.31 7.74
CA LYS A 173 4.97 19.32 8.37
C LYS A 173 4.52 19.75 9.76
N LYS A 174 3.20 19.86 9.99
CA LYS A 174 2.64 20.16 11.32
C LYS A 174 2.90 19.05 12.34
N ASN A 175 3.15 17.84 11.86
CA ASN A 175 3.46 16.67 12.66
C ASN A 175 4.96 16.32 12.63
N ASP A 176 5.81 17.34 12.42
CA ASP A 176 7.27 17.28 12.51
C ASP A 176 7.97 16.39 11.47
N PHE A 177 7.28 16.06 10.38
CA PHE A 177 7.92 15.36 9.26
C PHE A 177 8.72 16.33 8.38
N ILE A 178 9.89 15.89 7.96
CA ILE A 178 10.62 16.45 6.83
C ILE A 178 9.92 15.97 5.56
N VAL A 179 9.41 16.89 4.77
CA VAL A 179 8.63 16.57 3.57
C VAL A 179 9.42 16.93 2.33
N GLU A 180 9.96 15.91 1.67
CA GLU A 180 10.63 16.04 0.39
C GLU A 180 9.57 16.07 -0.72
N LYS A 181 9.37 17.24 -1.30
CA LYS A 181 8.35 17.46 -2.33
C LYS A 181 8.94 17.28 -3.72
N ILE A 182 8.36 16.39 -4.50
CA ILE A 182 8.79 16.17 -5.87
C ILE A 182 7.62 16.29 -6.84
N PRO A 183 7.86 16.72 -8.10
CA PRO A 183 6.83 16.74 -9.15
C PRO A 183 6.68 15.34 -9.75
N TYR A 184 5.68 14.58 -9.31
CA TYR A 184 5.48 13.19 -9.72
C TYR A 184 4.08 12.92 -10.29
N ALA A 185 3.21 13.93 -10.38
CA ALA A 185 1.82 13.78 -10.80
C ALA A 185 1.64 13.21 -12.22
N GLU A 186 2.60 13.43 -13.12
CA GLU A 186 2.53 12.87 -14.48
C GLU A 186 2.66 11.34 -14.48
N ILE A 187 3.49 10.79 -13.58
CA ILE A 187 3.63 9.34 -13.39
C ILE A 187 2.34 8.74 -12.81
N ALA A 188 1.65 9.47 -11.92
CA ALA A 188 0.38 9.01 -11.33
C ALA A 188 -0.71 8.72 -12.36
N LYS A 189 -0.64 9.29 -13.56
CA LYS A 189 -1.56 8.98 -14.68
C LYS A 189 -1.43 7.54 -15.18
N GLN A 190 -0.37 6.83 -14.80
CA GLN A 190 -0.14 5.40 -15.06
C GLN A 190 -0.63 4.51 -13.90
N GLU A 191 -1.53 5.04 -13.04
CA GLU A 191 -2.12 4.33 -11.89
C GLU A 191 -1.11 3.90 -10.82
N GLY A 192 -0.05 4.67 -10.63
CA GLY A 192 0.95 4.49 -9.58
C GLY A 192 1.59 5.81 -9.19
N LEU A 193 2.09 5.93 -7.94
CA LEU A 193 2.81 7.11 -7.50
C LEU A 193 4.14 6.69 -6.84
N LEU A 194 4.53 7.32 -5.76
CA LEU A 194 5.85 7.19 -5.15
C LEU A 194 6.09 5.81 -4.55
N ARG A 195 5.13 5.30 -3.76
CA ARG A 195 5.25 3.97 -3.17
C ARG A 195 5.22 2.87 -4.22
N CYS A 196 4.35 2.99 -5.22
CA CYS A 196 4.24 2.04 -6.33
C CYS A 196 5.52 1.98 -7.20
N SER A 197 6.30 3.07 -7.22
CA SER A 197 7.54 3.19 -8.01
C SER A 197 8.80 2.83 -7.21
N THR A 198 8.65 2.32 -5.97
CA THR A 198 9.79 2.04 -5.08
C THR A 198 9.70 0.63 -4.52
N LEU A 199 10.85 0.00 -4.35
CA LEU A 199 11.01 -1.30 -3.70
C LEU A 199 12.09 -1.19 -2.63
N PRO A 200 11.75 -0.91 -1.37
CA PRO A 200 12.72 -0.90 -0.28
C PRO A 200 13.25 -2.31 -0.04
N LEU A 201 14.56 -2.51 -0.19
CA LEU A 201 15.20 -3.81 0.02
C LEU A 201 15.73 -3.96 1.46
N ILE A 202 16.16 -2.85 2.06
CA ILE A 202 16.70 -2.81 3.42
C ILE A 202 16.12 -1.59 4.11
N ARG A 203 15.62 -1.78 5.31
CA ARG A 203 15.24 -0.71 6.23
C ARG A 203 15.91 -0.95 7.57
N GLY A 204 16.51 0.10 8.13
CA GLY A 204 17.13 0.09 9.45
C GLY A 204 16.09 0.15 10.56
#